data_ffb22a7833277886e7c20caa8e65e8c7
#
_entry.id   ffb22a7833277886e7c20caa8e65e8c7
#
_cell.length_a   1.000
_cell.length_b   1.000
_cell.length_c   1.000
_cell.angle_alpha   90.00
_cell.angle_beta   90.00
_cell.angle_gamma   90.00
#
_symmetry.space_group_name_H-M   'P 1'
#
loop_
_entity.id
_entity.type
_entity.pdbx_description
1 polymer ?
#
loop_
_entity_poly.entity_id
_entity_poly.type
_entity_poly.pdbx_seq_one_letter_code
_entity_poly.pdbx_strand_id
1 'polypeptide(L)'
;IGNNFSCNGCPNPVANPAFTTIYKVVSNLSGGCTNIDTVEVTVVPDFNYSLTQSGNTTCLNSSIQFNTVPSPSGNYTYQWDPPNFLSNANIADPEFNSSMPGLFDYEVTITSNLGCVKKDTLNVDVYPAYSPDITLTANDTNILCGDTVFMNVALGGGVPALCGPSGATSCNAPSSFQTIGTNNGTNGQYAYPAPFAHYFKNAKQQYLFKASELQAAGFSGGKITEIAWETVSQNGATSNFYGFTIRMGCTNLNSISTWQSGLSTVFSPQNISVAMGWNDFQFTTAYEWDGISNLIVEVCFNNLNNGAYTYNWSTPWKITPYNSAIYYRSDNAAACPFGGSPTGVENKRPVTRFKTCPTIPDPNNFTFQWTPPSFMSSTTDQNPYAIPMVSTFYTVVATDLNGGCTDTASIFISALCDTCDKPIPIVDGLTCYGGSDASISGVPDG
;
A
#
# COMPACT_ATOMS: atom_id res chain seq x y z
N ILE A 1 57.55 29.63 -3.56
CA ILE A 1 57.33 28.19 -3.36
C ILE A 1 56.58 28.10 -2.04
N GLY A 2 55.26 27.87 -2.11
CA GLY A 2 54.43 27.79 -0.91
C GLY A 2 54.81 26.57 -0.06
N ASN A 3 54.92 26.77 1.25
CA ASN A 3 55.25 25.74 2.25
C ASN A 3 54.02 24.84 2.52
N ASN A 4 53.58 24.04 1.52
CA ASN A 4 52.50 23.09 1.71
C ASN A 4 53.02 21.69 2.08
N PHE A 5 54.13 21.64 2.82
CA PHE A 5 54.69 20.40 3.36
C PHE A 5 54.58 20.32 4.86
N SER A 6 54.41 19.12 5.39
CA SER A 6 54.49 18.86 6.82
C SER A 6 55.90 19.11 7.39
N CYS A 7 56.96 18.90 6.58
CA CYS A 7 58.36 19.16 6.93
C CYS A 7 59.23 19.37 5.68
N ASN A 8 60.24 20.22 5.75
CA ASN A 8 61.22 20.42 4.68
C ASN A 8 62.58 19.80 5.14
N GLY A 9 62.91 18.65 4.60
CA GLY A 9 64.14 17.92 4.96
C GLY A 9 63.90 16.57 5.66
N CYS A 10 62.67 16.14 5.81
CA CYS A 10 62.34 14.77 6.24
C CYS A 10 62.17 13.85 5.00
N PRO A 11 62.40 12.52 5.19
CA PRO A 11 62.34 11.59 4.06
C PRO A 11 60.92 11.32 3.54
N ASN A 12 59.86 11.58 4.33
CA ASN A 12 58.49 11.32 4.01
C ASN A 12 57.56 12.49 4.39
N PRO A 13 57.65 13.64 3.66
CA PRO A 13 56.77 14.78 3.90
C PRO A 13 55.35 14.50 3.43
N VAL A 14 54.35 15.04 4.14
CA VAL A 14 52.95 15.10 3.65
C VAL A 14 52.78 16.45 2.94
N ALA A 15 52.29 16.44 1.71
CA ALA A 15 51.98 17.61 0.92
C ALA A 15 50.48 17.85 0.86
N ASN A 16 50.05 19.12 0.99
CA ASN A 16 48.67 19.56 0.80
C ASN A 16 48.63 20.81 -0.08
N PRO A 17 48.87 20.66 -1.39
CA PRO A 17 48.87 21.79 -2.33
C PRO A 17 47.44 22.24 -2.67
N ALA A 18 47.25 23.57 -2.81
CA ALA A 18 45.99 24.13 -3.28
C ALA A 18 45.82 24.09 -4.82
N PHE A 19 46.90 23.80 -5.55
CA PHE A 19 46.94 23.69 -7.00
C PHE A 19 47.90 22.57 -7.39
N THR A 20 47.74 22.00 -8.60
CA THR A 20 48.68 21.04 -9.15
C THR A 20 50.11 21.57 -9.02
N THR A 21 50.95 20.85 -8.33
CA THR A 21 52.27 21.29 -7.90
C THR A 21 53.31 20.21 -8.13
N ILE A 22 54.42 20.59 -8.80
CA ILE A 22 55.56 19.68 -8.94
C ILE A 22 56.49 19.90 -7.77
N TYR A 23 56.72 18.86 -7.02
CA TYR A 23 57.65 18.82 -5.88
C TYR A 23 58.96 18.20 -6.33
N LYS A 24 60.07 18.82 -5.85
CA LYS A 24 61.41 18.38 -6.15
C LYS A 24 62.07 17.92 -4.88
N VAL A 25 62.60 16.69 -4.86
CA VAL A 25 63.47 16.18 -3.80
C VAL A 25 64.89 16.23 -4.24
N VAL A 26 65.75 16.70 -3.33
CA VAL A 26 67.20 16.74 -3.51
C VAL A 26 67.85 15.96 -2.40
N SER A 27 68.59 14.93 -2.72
CA SER A 27 69.39 14.20 -1.78
C SER A 27 70.90 14.46 -2.00
N ASN A 28 71.61 14.73 -0.91
CA ASN A 28 73.02 14.98 -0.95
C ASN A 28 73.77 13.84 -0.25
N LEU A 29 74.68 13.23 -0.96
CA LEU A 29 75.57 12.22 -0.38
C LEU A 29 76.85 12.91 0.20
N SER A 30 77.43 12.31 1.26
CA SER A 30 78.61 12.84 1.94
C SER A 30 79.85 13.00 1.07
N GLY A 31 79.80 12.63 -0.21
CA GLY A 31 80.86 12.80 -1.21
C GLY A 31 80.58 13.94 -2.23
N GLY A 32 79.61 14.81 -2.00
CA GLY A 32 79.29 15.95 -2.90
C GLY A 32 78.40 15.65 -4.07
N CYS A 33 77.94 14.39 -4.25
CA CYS A 33 76.97 14.02 -5.29
C CYS A 33 75.57 14.38 -4.86
N THR A 34 74.84 15.14 -5.71
CA THR A 34 73.42 15.45 -5.56
C THR A 34 72.62 14.58 -6.50
N ASN A 35 71.55 13.99 -5.98
CA ASN A 35 70.51 13.37 -6.82
C ASN A 35 69.24 14.17 -6.67
N ILE A 36 68.53 14.33 -7.79
CA ILE A 36 67.33 15.16 -7.92
C ILE A 36 66.24 14.31 -8.56
N ASP A 37 65.07 14.30 -7.93
CA ASP A 37 63.88 13.69 -8.48
C ASP A 37 62.67 14.63 -8.31
N THR A 38 61.63 14.41 -9.10
CA THR A 38 60.42 15.24 -9.05
C THR A 38 59.17 14.39 -9.04
N VAL A 39 58.17 14.81 -8.27
CA VAL A 39 56.83 14.22 -8.27
C VAL A 39 55.81 15.35 -8.50
N GLU A 40 54.87 15.10 -9.40
CA GLU A 40 53.74 15.97 -9.60
C GLU A 40 52.56 15.48 -8.74
N VAL A 41 52.05 16.40 -7.90
CA VAL A 41 50.80 16.18 -7.19
C VAL A 41 49.71 16.96 -7.91
N THR A 42 48.88 16.26 -8.62
CA THR A 42 47.77 16.85 -9.37
C THR A 42 46.61 17.14 -8.40
N VAL A 43 46.20 18.41 -8.36
CA VAL A 43 44.99 18.85 -7.61
C VAL A 43 43.87 19.00 -8.61
N VAL A 44 42.88 18.18 -8.44
CA VAL A 44 41.64 18.26 -9.27
C VAL A 44 40.67 19.27 -8.66
N PRO A 45 39.97 20.07 -9.49
CA PRO A 45 38.96 21.00 -9.00
C PRO A 45 37.87 20.27 -8.22
N ASP A 46 37.55 20.82 -7.04
CA ASP A 46 36.40 20.40 -6.27
C ASP A 46 35.09 20.88 -6.93
N PHE A 47 33.97 20.28 -6.56
CA PHE A 47 32.66 20.66 -7.06
C PHE A 47 31.71 20.95 -5.90
N ASN A 48 30.68 21.74 -6.16
CA ASN A 48 29.54 21.96 -5.28
C ASN A 48 28.32 21.20 -5.82
N TYR A 49 27.30 21.04 -5.01
CA TYR A 49 26.03 20.44 -5.42
C TYR A 49 24.90 21.06 -4.58
N SER A 50 23.68 20.93 -5.08
CA SER A 50 22.46 21.08 -4.30
C SER A 50 21.74 19.74 -4.23
N LEU A 51 21.29 19.37 -3.04
CA LEU A 51 20.44 18.20 -2.79
C LEU A 51 19.09 18.70 -2.32
N THR A 52 18.02 18.32 -3.01
CA THR A 52 16.64 18.73 -2.70
C THR A 52 15.68 17.55 -2.87
N GLN A 53 14.52 17.65 -2.24
CA GLN A 53 13.43 16.70 -2.42
C GLN A 53 12.10 17.43 -2.51
N SER A 54 11.10 16.85 -3.18
CA SER A 54 9.77 17.46 -3.37
C SER A 54 8.95 17.57 -2.08
N GLY A 55 9.33 16.83 -1.06
CA GLY A 55 8.75 16.83 0.29
C GLY A 55 9.55 15.90 1.19
N ASN A 56 9.43 16.07 2.50
CA ASN A 56 10.05 15.19 3.50
C ASN A 56 9.06 14.22 4.14
N THR A 57 7.78 14.31 3.76
CA THR A 57 6.71 13.41 4.19
C THR A 57 5.88 12.98 2.99
N THR A 58 5.37 11.76 3.01
CA THR A 58 4.50 11.24 1.96
C THR A 58 3.54 10.19 2.51
N CYS A 59 2.55 9.81 1.70
CA CYS A 59 1.61 8.75 2.00
C CYS A 59 2.07 7.43 1.39
N LEU A 60 1.54 6.30 1.88
CA LEU A 60 1.80 4.99 1.29
C LEU A 60 1.52 5.02 -0.23
N ASN A 61 2.45 4.46 -1.01
CA ASN A 61 2.40 4.40 -2.47
C ASN A 61 2.36 5.75 -3.19
N SER A 62 2.65 6.85 -2.49
CA SER A 62 2.87 8.16 -3.09
C SER A 62 4.35 8.43 -3.26
N SER A 63 4.70 9.25 -4.27
CA SER A 63 6.09 9.45 -4.68
C SER A 63 6.68 10.73 -4.11
N ILE A 64 7.97 10.68 -3.81
CA ILE A 64 8.82 11.84 -3.53
C ILE A 64 9.94 11.86 -4.57
N GLN A 65 10.12 13.00 -5.23
CA GLN A 65 11.22 13.21 -6.17
C GLN A 65 12.44 13.71 -5.43
N PHE A 66 13.56 12.98 -5.52
CA PHE A 66 14.89 13.47 -5.11
C PHE A 66 15.56 14.17 -6.30
N ASN A 67 16.39 15.14 -6.02
CA ASN A 67 17.09 15.88 -7.06
C ASN A 67 18.46 16.32 -6.59
N THR A 68 19.50 15.92 -7.32
CA THR A 68 20.91 16.27 -7.05
C THR A 68 21.48 17.03 -8.24
N VAL A 69 21.87 18.26 -8.02
CA VAL A 69 22.40 19.14 -9.08
C VAL A 69 23.83 19.59 -8.75
N PRO A 70 24.85 18.93 -9.35
CA PRO A 70 26.23 19.35 -9.21
C PRO A 70 26.56 20.66 -9.97
N SER A 71 27.54 21.43 -9.47
CA SER A 71 28.05 22.61 -10.09
C SER A 71 29.60 22.63 -10.00
N PRO A 72 30.34 22.84 -11.11
CA PRO A 72 29.83 23.06 -12.47
C PRO A 72 29.12 21.85 -13.06
N SER A 73 28.32 22.07 -14.10
CA SER A 73 27.68 20.96 -14.86
C SER A 73 28.76 20.09 -15.50
N GLY A 74 28.55 18.77 -15.48
CA GLY A 74 29.54 17.82 -15.99
C GLY A 74 29.07 16.37 -15.86
N ASN A 75 30.00 15.45 -16.08
CA ASN A 75 29.71 14.02 -15.90
C ASN A 75 29.98 13.63 -14.45
N TYR A 76 28.92 13.21 -13.78
CA TYR A 76 28.93 12.69 -12.41
C TYR A 76 28.28 11.32 -12.36
N THR A 77 28.71 10.49 -11.41
CA THR A 77 28.03 9.25 -11.08
C THR A 77 27.42 9.36 -9.69
N TYR A 78 26.31 8.69 -9.51
CA TYR A 78 25.52 8.71 -8.27
C TYR A 78 25.36 7.30 -7.73
N GLN A 79 25.34 7.18 -6.43
CA GLN A 79 25.01 5.96 -5.73
C GLN A 79 24.22 6.31 -4.48
N TRP A 80 22.99 5.87 -4.43
CA TRP A 80 22.10 6.00 -3.29
C TRP A 80 22.13 4.73 -2.45
N ASP A 81 22.18 4.87 -1.13
CA ASP A 81 22.14 3.77 -0.17
C ASP A 81 21.16 4.11 0.98
N PRO A 82 20.20 3.22 1.29
CA PRO A 82 19.87 1.95 0.61
C PRO A 82 19.22 2.16 -0.78
N PRO A 83 19.33 1.18 -1.70
CA PRO A 83 18.71 1.29 -3.03
C PRO A 83 17.20 1.02 -3.04
N ASN A 84 16.64 0.53 -1.92
CA ASN A 84 15.25 0.11 -1.81
C ASN A 84 14.29 1.30 -1.98
N PHE A 85 13.15 1.04 -2.62
CA PHE A 85 12.08 2.02 -2.86
C PHE A 85 12.46 3.18 -3.79
N LEU A 86 13.63 3.14 -4.43
CA LEU A 86 14.04 4.10 -5.44
C LEU A 86 13.83 3.54 -6.84
N SER A 87 13.38 4.40 -7.77
CA SER A 87 13.21 4.04 -9.18
C SER A 87 14.53 3.56 -9.80
N ASN A 88 15.64 4.21 -9.43
CA ASN A 88 17.00 3.82 -9.78
C ASN A 88 18.00 4.47 -8.82
N ALA A 89 18.78 3.67 -8.11
CA ALA A 89 19.74 4.16 -7.12
C ALA A 89 21.02 4.79 -7.73
N ASN A 90 21.19 4.80 -9.07
CA ASN A 90 22.40 5.27 -9.73
C ASN A 90 22.16 6.52 -10.62
N ILE A 91 21.10 7.27 -10.37
CA ILE A 91 20.80 8.52 -11.11
C ILE A 91 20.74 9.70 -10.16
N ALA A 92 20.80 10.92 -10.74
CA ALA A 92 20.78 12.17 -9.98
C ALA A 92 19.44 12.45 -9.29
N ASP A 93 18.36 11.97 -9.89
CA ASP A 93 16.98 12.34 -9.63
C ASP A 93 16.07 11.11 -9.50
N PRO A 94 16.35 10.17 -8.56
CA PRO A 94 15.49 9.02 -8.35
C PRO A 94 14.15 9.44 -7.75
N GLU A 95 13.11 8.73 -8.14
CA GLU A 95 11.80 8.78 -7.51
C GLU A 95 11.75 7.76 -6.37
N PHE A 96 11.43 8.21 -5.18
CA PHE A 96 11.14 7.36 -4.02
C PHE A 96 9.66 7.02 -4.00
N ASN A 97 9.32 5.74 -3.76
CA ASN A 97 7.95 5.28 -3.56
C ASN A 97 7.96 4.05 -2.64
N SER A 98 7.29 4.12 -1.50
CA SER A 98 7.23 3.02 -0.54
C SER A 98 5.79 2.55 -0.28
N SER A 99 5.61 1.24 -0.27
CA SER A 99 4.41 0.58 0.23
C SER A 99 4.46 0.26 1.72
N MET A 100 5.52 0.69 2.42
CA MET A 100 5.72 0.47 3.85
C MET A 100 5.80 1.82 4.57
N PRO A 101 5.10 1.99 5.72
CA PRO A 101 5.22 3.19 6.53
C PRO A 101 6.53 3.21 7.30
N GLY A 102 6.98 4.38 7.70
CA GLY A 102 8.13 4.60 8.56
C GLY A 102 9.09 5.66 8.03
N LEU A 103 10.14 5.89 8.80
CA LEU A 103 11.21 6.81 8.44
C LEU A 103 12.27 6.09 7.60
N PHE A 104 12.59 6.63 6.45
CA PHE A 104 13.60 6.13 5.52
C PHE A 104 14.71 7.16 5.37
N ASP A 105 15.94 6.75 5.67
CA ASP A 105 17.14 7.57 5.54
C ASP A 105 17.92 7.11 4.31
N TYR A 106 18.37 8.06 3.50
CA TYR A 106 19.16 7.80 2.29
C TYR A 106 20.44 8.62 2.31
N GLU A 107 21.58 8.01 1.94
CA GLU A 107 22.82 8.68 1.64
C GLU A 107 23.07 8.66 0.12
N VAL A 108 23.34 9.80 -0.48
CA VAL A 108 23.83 9.89 -1.85
C VAL A 108 25.34 10.08 -1.87
N THR A 109 26.03 9.24 -2.63
CA THR A 109 27.44 9.43 -2.98
C THR A 109 27.53 9.98 -4.41
N ILE A 110 28.09 11.17 -4.57
CA ILE A 110 28.28 11.86 -5.85
C ILE A 110 29.78 11.81 -6.19
N THR A 111 30.13 11.27 -7.35
CA THR A 111 31.53 11.17 -7.77
C THR A 111 31.71 11.90 -9.11
N SER A 112 32.64 12.84 -9.16
CA SER A 112 33.01 13.54 -10.39
C SER A 112 33.83 12.63 -11.31
N ASN A 113 33.90 12.98 -12.60
CA ASN A 113 34.77 12.29 -13.58
C ASN A 113 36.27 12.37 -13.25
N LEU A 114 36.66 13.26 -12.32
CA LEU A 114 38.02 13.41 -11.84
C LEU A 114 38.27 12.67 -10.51
N GLY A 115 37.26 11.94 -10.01
CA GLY A 115 37.37 11.10 -8.80
C GLY A 115 37.11 11.84 -7.48
N CYS A 116 36.71 13.12 -7.49
CA CYS A 116 36.25 13.79 -6.25
C CYS A 116 34.91 13.21 -5.82
N VAL A 117 34.76 12.97 -4.50
CA VAL A 117 33.57 12.36 -3.92
C VAL A 117 32.94 13.30 -2.91
N LYS A 118 31.63 13.46 -2.97
CA LYS A 118 30.80 14.14 -1.97
C LYS A 118 29.70 13.18 -1.50
N LYS A 119 29.29 13.35 -0.26
CA LYS A 119 28.20 12.58 0.33
C LYS A 119 27.23 13.50 1.04
N ASP A 120 25.95 13.18 0.97
CA ASP A 120 24.90 13.88 1.68
C ASP A 120 23.74 12.96 1.97
N THR A 121 22.85 13.39 2.86
CA THR A 121 21.72 12.56 3.33
C THR A 121 20.42 13.30 3.23
N LEU A 122 19.34 12.56 2.96
CA LEU A 122 17.96 13.00 3.17
C LEU A 122 17.13 11.90 3.81
N ASN A 123 16.00 12.33 4.36
CA ASN A 123 15.03 11.39 4.95
C ASN A 123 13.63 11.63 4.37
N VAL A 124 12.84 10.57 4.38
CA VAL A 124 11.42 10.59 4.02
C VAL A 124 10.65 9.87 5.12
N ASP A 125 9.64 10.52 5.68
CA ASP A 125 8.69 9.92 6.59
C ASP A 125 7.42 9.52 5.81
N VAL A 126 7.15 8.22 5.76
CA VAL A 126 5.97 7.66 5.09
C VAL A 126 4.90 7.38 6.13
N TYR A 127 3.82 8.15 6.08
CA TYR A 127 2.69 7.95 6.97
C TYR A 127 1.96 6.64 6.68
N PRO A 128 1.45 5.94 7.71
CA PRO A 128 0.70 4.71 7.56
C PRO A 128 -0.72 4.93 7.01
N ALA A 129 -0.95 6.05 6.34
CA ALA A 129 -2.21 6.41 5.71
C ALA A 129 -2.08 6.29 4.19
N TYR A 130 -3.08 5.68 3.56
CA TYR A 130 -3.26 5.80 2.12
C TYR A 130 -3.87 7.16 1.80
N SER A 131 -3.59 7.68 0.61
CA SER A 131 -4.45 8.73 0.06
C SER A 131 -5.89 8.25 0.13
N PRO A 132 -6.83 9.07 0.65
CA PRO A 132 -8.23 8.70 0.60
C PRO A 132 -8.60 8.39 -0.86
N ASP A 133 -9.27 7.26 -1.07
CA ASP A 133 -9.84 6.95 -2.39
C ASP A 133 -11.26 7.52 -2.37
N ILE A 134 -11.52 8.60 -3.09
CA ILE A 134 -12.82 9.23 -3.11
C ILE A 134 -13.53 9.03 -4.44
N THR A 135 -14.81 8.71 -4.36
CA THR A 135 -15.70 8.68 -5.52
C THR A 135 -16.73 9.78 -5.39
N LEU A 136 -16.78 10.68 -6.39
CA LEU A 136 -17.74 11.77 -6.47
C LEU A 136 -18.87 11.41 -7.42
N THR A 137 -20.09 11.51 -6.95
CA THR A 137 -21.32 11.32 -7.73
C THR A 137 -22.27 12.49 -7.52
N ALA A 138 -23.20 12.65 -8.44
CA ALA A 138 -24.32 13.60 -8.32
C ALA A 138 -25.63 12.90 -8.64
N ASN A 139 -26.74 13.40 -8.09
CA ASN A 139 -28.07 12.89 -8.42
C ASN A 139 -28.45 13.11 -9.89
N ASP A 140 -27.95 14.18 -10.49
CA ASP A 140 -28.07 14.48 -11.92
C ASP A 140 -26.86 15.30 -12.38
N THR A 141 -26.44 15.11 -13.63
CA THR A 141 -25.33 15.85 -14.24
C THR A 141 -25.80 16.73 -15.42
N ASN A 142 -27.08 16.64 -15.82
CA ASN A 142 -27.69 17.44 -16.88
C ASN A 142 -28.94 18.09 -16.33
N ILE A 143 -28.86 19.34 -15.96
CA ILE A 143 -29.92 20.07 -15.25
C ILE A 143 -30.34 21.31 -16.02
N LEU A 144 -31.51 21.86 -15.68
CA LEU A 144 -31.87 23.22 -16.06
C LEU A 144 -31.17 24.21 -15.11
N CYS A 145 -30.96 25.44 -15.62
CA CYS A 145 -30.38 26.51 -14.81
C CYS A 145 -31.21 26.77 -13.54
N GLY A 146 -30.51 26.75 -12.40
CA GLY A 146 -31.15 27.00 -11.11
C GLY A 146 -31.74 25.76 -10.44
N ASP A 147 -31.66 24.59 -11.09
CA ASP A 147 -31.99 23.33 -10.42
C ASP A 147 -30.93 22.96 -9.38
N THR A 148 -31.40 22.25 -8.37
CA THR A 148 -30.50 21.80 -7.26
C THR A 148 -29.87 20.46 -7.58
N VAL A 149 -28.55 20.41 -7.53
CA VAL A 149 -27.75 19.18 -7.67
C VAL A 149 -27.20 18.80 -6.31
N PHE A 150 -27.49 17.59 -5.85
CA PHE A 150 -26.89 17.01 -4.65
C PHE A 150 -25.66 16.21 -5.04
N MET A 151 -24.50 16.60 -4.49
CA MET A 151 -23.23 15.91 -4.68
C MET A 151 -22.94 15.00 -3.51
N ASN A 152 -22.41 13.82 -3.78
CA ASN A 152 -22.10 12.82 -2.77
C ASN A 152 -20.66 12.32 -2.93
N VAL A 153 -19.85 12.52 -1.90
CA VAL A 153 -18.50 11.98 -1.79
C VAL A 153 -18.56 10.69 -0.99
N ALA A 154 -18.34 9.57 -1.66
CA ALA A 154 -18.10 8.31 -0.99
C ALA A 154 -16.60 8.16 -0.71
N LEU A 155 -16.26 7.90 0.54
CA LEU A 155 -14.89 7.59 0.97
C LEU A 155 -14.65 6.10 0.77
N GLY A 156 -13.74 5.76 -0.13
CA GLY A 156 -13.13 4.46 -0.28
C GLY A 156 -11.71 4.48 0.34
N GLY A 157 -11.04 3.33 0.46
CA GLY A 157 -9.70 3.25 1.03
C GLY A 157 -9.72 3.56 2.54
N GLY A 158 -9.78 2.55 3.37
CA GLY A 158 -9.81 2.75 4.82
C GLY A 158 -8.46 3.17 5.38
N VAL A 159 -8.49 3.78 6.57
CA VAL A 159 -7.31 3.86 7.46
C VAL A 159 -6.66 2.48 7.49
N PRO A 160 -5.33 2.36 7.27
CA PRO A 160 -4.66 1.06 7.35
C PRO A 160 -5.00 0.42 8.69
N ALA A 161 -5.65 -0.73 8.64
CA ALA A 161 -5.86 -1.52 9.84
C ALA A 161 -4.49 -1.90 10.38
N LEU A 162 -4.26 -1.70 11.64
CA LEU A 162 -3.06 -2.22 12.29
C LEU A 162 -3.21 -3.73 12.35
N CYS A 163 -2.23 -4.47 11.82
CA CYS A 163 -2.20 -5.93 11.95
C CYS A 163 -2.41 -6.39 13.38
N GLY A 164 -3.52 -7.06 13.66
CA GLY A 164 -3.78 -7.50 15.03
C GLY A 164 -5.23 -7.88 15.31
N PRO A 165 -5.51 -8.36 16.53
CA PRO A 165 -6.86 -8.69 16.94
C PRO A 165 -7.72 -7.44 17.11
N SER A 166 -8.94 -7.47 16.59
CA SER A 166 -9.95 -6.43 16.76
C SER A 166 -11.10 -6.96 17.64
N GLY A 167 -11.52 -6.16 18.62
CA GLY A 167 -12.53 -6.62 19.60
C GLY A 167 -13.92 -6.93 19.04
N ALA A 168 -14.31 -6.35 17.90
CA ALA A 168 -15.65 -6.50 17.34
C ALA A 168 -15.65 -7.37 16.06
N THR A 169 -16.53 -8.36 16.02
CA THR A 169 -16.76 -9.21 14.83
C THR A 169 -17.88 -8.69 13.93
N SER A 170 -18.59 -7.62 14.35
CA SER A 170 -19.64 -6.99 13.55
C SER A 170 -19.04 -6.07 12.49
N CYS A 171 -19.64 -6.06 11.30
CA CYS A 171 -19.36 -5.13 10.23
C CYS A 171 -20.37 -3.99 10.23
N ASN A 172 -19.88 -2.77 10.05
CA ASN A 172 -20.75 -1.59 9.85
C ASN A 172 -21.21 -1.46 8.38
N ALA A 173 -20.68 -2.28 7.48
CA ALA A 173 -21.02 -2.34 6.05
C ALA A 173 -21.30 -3.80 5.64
N PRO A 174 -21.95 -4.03 4.48
CA PRO A 174 -22.15 -5.37 3.95
C PRO A 174 -20.83 -6.13 3.82
N SER A 175 -20.75 -7.28 4.48
CA SER A 175 -19.61 -8.18 4.39
C SER A 175 -19.80 -9.19 3.27
N SER A 176 -18.73 -9.54 2.57
CA SER A 176 -18.73 -10.56 1.52
C SER A 176 -17.57 -11.53 1.69
N PHE A 177 -17.75 -12.76 1.20
CA PHE A 177 -16.65 -13.70 1.09
C PHE A 177 -15.83 -13.43 -0.17
N GLN A 178 -14.52 -13.32 0.01
CA GLN A 178 -13.53 -13.26 -1.06
C GLN A 178 -12.78 -14.58 -1.13
N THR A 179 -12.64 -15.17 -2.32
CA THR A 179 -11.98 -16.46 -2.52
C THR A 179 -10.54 -16.25 -2.98
N ILE A 180 -9.59 -16.80 -2.23
CA ILE A 180 -8.17 -16.76 -2.56
C ILE A 180 -7.74 -18.09 -3.14
N GLY A 181 -7.36 -18.05 -4.40
CA GLY A 181 -6.88 -19.21 -5.13
C GLY A 181 -7.93 -19.84 -6.03
N THR A 182 -7.43 -20.56 -7.01
CA THR A 182 -8.22 -21.41 -7.92
C THR A 182 -7.88 -22.86 -7.65
N ASN A 183 -8.86 -23.75 -7.80
CA ASN A 183 -8.65 -25.18 -7.61
C ASN A 183 -7.68 -25.74 -8.68
N ASN A 184 -6.50 -26.19 -8.24
CA ASN A 184 -5.51 -26.90 -9.07
C ASN A 184 -5.51 -28.41 -8.80
N GLY A 185 -6.36 -28.90 -7.92
CA GLY A 185 -6.51 -30.28 -7.51
C GLY A 185 -6.99 -30.38 -6.08
N THR A 186 -7.14 -31.61 -5.57
CA THR A 186 -7.57 -31.90 -4.21
C THR A 186 -6.53 -32.74 -3.48
N ASN A 187 -6.43 -32.58 -2.15
CA ASN A 187 -5.58 -33.47 -1.38
C ASN A 187 -6.15 -34.90 -1.38
N GLY A 188 -5.27 -35.86 -1.60
CA GLY A 188 -5.60 -37.27 -1.45
C GLY A 188 -5.61 -37.69 0.01
N GLN A 189 -5.88 -38.98 0.21
CA GLN A 189 -6.06 -39.64 1.50
C GLN A 189 -4.94 -39.37 2.54
N TYR A 190 -3.70 -39.23 2.09
CA TYR A 190 -2.52 -39.02 2.94
C TYR A 190 -1.84 -37.68 2.75
N ALA A 191 -2.37 -36.86 1.85
CA ALA A 191 -1.68 -35.66 1.39
C ALA A 191 -2.03 -34.42 2.22
N TYR A 192 -1.04 -33.61 2.46
CA TYR A 192 -1.12 -32.27 3.04
C TYR A 192 -0.74 -31.23 1.97
N PRO A 193 -1.09 -29.96 2.12
CA PRO A 193 -1.78 -29.34 3.27
C PRO A 193 -3.29 -29.38 3.12
N ALA A 194 -4.00 -29.67 4.20
CA ALA A 194 -5.44 -29.52 4.27
C ALA A 194 -5.87 -29.19 5.71
N PRO A 195 -6.76 -28.23 5.93
CA PRO A 195 -7.19 -27.84 7.27
C PRO A 195 -7.87 -28.98 8.03
N PHE A 196 -8.45 -29.94 7.31
CA PHE A 196 -9.17 -31.09 7.85
C PHE A 196 -8.42 -32.39 7.57
N ALA A 197 -7.10 -32.35 7.64
CA ALA A 197 -6.25 -33.49 7.43
C ALA A 197 -6.22 -34.38 8.69
N HIS A 198 -7.05 -35.42 8.73
CA HIS A 198 -7.26 -36.27 9.90
C HIS A 198 -6.74 -37.72 9.73
N TYR A 199 -5.79 -37.96 8.84
CA TYR A 199 -5.12 -39.27 8.77
C TYR A 199 -4.28 -39.51 10.05
N PHE A 200 -3.72 -38.46 10.62
CA PHE A 200 -3.09 -38.47 11.94
C PHE A 200 -4.02 -37.80 12.95
N LYS A 201 -3.99 -38.29 14.20
CA LYS A 201 -4.90 -37.81 15.26
C LYS A 201 -4.77 -36.32 15.53
N ASN A 202 -3.58 -35.76 15.33
CA ASN A 202 -3.28 -34.36 15.62
C ASN A 202 -2.54 -33.74 14.43
N ALA A 203 -2.90 -32.53 14.10
CA ALA A 203 -2.21 -31.77 13.07
C ALA A 203 -2.13 -30.27 13.42
N LYS A 204 -1.07 -29.64 12.93
CA LYS A 204 -0.86 -28.21 12.92
C LYS A 204 -0.34 -27.81 11.55
N GLN A 205 -0.85 -26.70 11.02
CA GLN A 205 -0.49 -26.21 9.72
C GLN A 205 -0.43 -24.69 9.75
N GLN A 206 0.49 -24.11 8.99
CA GLN A 206 0.50 -22.67 8.72
C GLN A 206 0.50 -22.46 7.21
N TYR A 207 -0.31 -21.50 6.78
CA TYR A 207 -0.48 -21.09 5.40
C TYR A 207 -0.08 -19.64 5.23
N LEU A 208 0.76 -19.38 4.22
CA LEU A 208 1.18 -18.03 3.84
C LEU A 208 0.33 -17.53 2.66
N PHE A 209 -0.30 -16.37 2.82
CA PHE A 209 -0.99 -15.63 1.77
C PHE A 209 -0.23 -14.35 1.50
N LYS A 210 0.16 -14.10 0.25
CA LYS A 210 0.79 -12.84 -0.10
C LYS A 210 -0.25 -11.71 -0.17
N ALA A 211 0.15 -10.51 0.24
CA ALA A 211 -0.69 -9.32 0.14
C ALA A 211 -1.21 -9.12 -1.29
N SER A 212 -0.34 -9.29 -2.29
CA SER A 212 -0.72 -9.19 -3.70
C SER A 212 -1.82 -10.17 -4.14
N GLU A 213 -1.89 -11.36 -3.53
CA GLU A 213 -2.96 -12.33 -3.82
C GLU A 213 -4.28 -11.95 -3.14
N LEU A 214 -4.20 -11.38 -1.95
CA LEU A 214 -5.34 -10.85 -1.22
C LEU A 214 -5.92 -9.64 -1.96
N GLN A 215 -5.09 -8.69 -2.34
CA GLN A 215 -5.47 -7.50 -3.11
C GLN A 215 -6.07 -7.87 -4.48
N ALA A 216 -5.46 -8.82 -5.21
CA ALA A 216 -5.99 -9.32 -6.48
C ALA A 216 -7.38 -10.00 -6.34
N ALA A 217 -7.73 -10.48 -5.14
CA ALA A 217 -9.04 -11.02 -4.83
C ALA A 217 -10.03 -9.97 -4.31
N GLY A 218 -9.64 -8.69 -4.27
CA GLY A 218 -10.50 -7.57 -3.90
C GLY A 218 -10.44 -7.17 -2.42
N PHE A 219 -9.39 -7.59 -1.67
CA PHE A 219 -9.18 -7.11 -0.31
C PHE A 219 -8.48 -5.74 -0.34
N SER A 220 -9.00 -4.80 0.39
CA SER A 220 -8.41 -3.46 0.57
C SER A 220 -7.87 -3.19 1.98
N GLY A 221 -7.64 -4.26 2.76
CA GLY A 221 -7.40 -4.14 4.20
C GLY A 221 -8.70 -4.14 5.01
N GLY A 222 -8.58 -4.08 6.32
CA GLY A 222 -9.72 -4.05 7.24
C GLY A 222 -9.94 -5.33 8.02
N LYS A 223 -11.13 -5.48 8.59
CA LYS A 223 -11.45 -6.62 9.46
C LYS A 223 -11.74 -7.88 8.67
N ILE A 224 -11.08 -8.96 9.04
CA ILE A 224 -11.42 -10.32 8.65
C ILE A 224 -12.23 -10.92 9.81
N THR A 225 -13.45 -11.39 9.54
CA THR A 225 -14.38 -11.87 10.56
C THR A 225 -14.67 -13.37 10.47
N GLU A 226 -14.44 -13.96 9.32
CA GLU A 226 -14.65 -15.38 9.08
C GLU A 226 -13.62 -15.93 8.08
N ILE A 227 -13.36 -17.22 8.19
CA ILE A 227 -12.60 -17.99 7.21
C ILE A 227 -13.38 -19.25 6.85
N ALA A 228 -13.24 -19.70 5.61
CA ALA A 228 -13.91 -20.91 5.17
C ALA A 228 -13.01 -21.75 4.26
N TRP A 229 -13.20 -23.08 4.36
CA TRP A 229 -12.58 -24.07 3.49
C TRP A 229 -13.62 -25.05 2.97
N GLU A 230 -13.49 -25.41 1.70
CA GLU A 230 -14.37 -26.35 1.05
C GLU A 230 -13.90 -27.79 1.28
N THR A 231 -14.83 -28.70 1.48
CA THR A 231 -14.63 -30.14 1.44
C THR A 231 -15.40 -30.73 0.27
N VAL A 232 -14.72 -31.51 -0.58
CA VAL A 232 -15.28 -32.06 -1.84
C VAL A 232 -15.47 -33.58 -1.80
N SER A 233 -14.84 -34.24 -0.84
CA SER A 233 -15.11 -35.69 -0.58
C SER A 233 -14.74 -36.05 0.85
N GLN A 234 -15.50 -36.97 1.41
CA GLN A 234 -15.25 -37.60 2.70
C GLN A 234 -14.52 -38.91 2.48
N ASN A 235 -13.30 -39.02 2.96
CA ASN A 235 -12.46 -40.21 2.81
C ASN A 235 -12.35 -41.01 4.12
N GLY A 236 -13.29 -40.87 5.05
CA GLY A 236 -13.29 -41.52 6.35
C GLY A 236 -14.58 -41.36 7.14
N ALA A 237 -14.65 -41.98 8.31
CA ALA A 237 -15.86 -42.04 9.11
C ALA A 237 -16.05 -40.88 10.10
N THR A 238 -15.01 -40.08 10.36
CA THR A 238 -15.04 -39.03 11.37
C THR A 238 -15.07 -37.64 10.75
N SER A 239 -16.03 -36.84 11.20
CA SER A 239 -16.18 -35.44 10.86
C SER A 239 -15.74 -34.50 11.98
N ASN A 240 -15.34 -35.02 13.14
CA ASN A 240 -15.10 -34.25 14.36
C ASN A 240 -13.62 -33.94 14.54
N PHE A 241 -13.34 -32.68 14.86
CA PHE A 241 -12.03 -32.16 15.20
C PHE A 241 -12.09 -31.49 16.57
N TYR A 242 -11.25 -31.95 17.51
CA TYR A 242 -11.29 -31.53 18.90
C TYR A 242 -10.21 -30.45 19.15
N GLY A 243 -10.60 -29.38 19.85
CA GLY A 243 -9.74 -28.27 20.13
C GLY A 243 -9.28 -27.52 18.87
N PHE A 244 -10.13 -27.53 17.83
CA PHE A 244 -9.84 -26.84 16.57
C PHE A 244 -9.62 -25.35 16.85
N THR A 245 -8.49 -24.83 16.41
CA THR A 245 -8.05 -23.48 16.71
C THR A 245 -7.54 -22.84 15.43
N ILE A 246 -7.89 -21.56 15.22
CA ILE A 246 -7.32 -20.75 14.11
C ILE A 246 -6.62 -19.54 14.71
N ARG A 247 -5.41 -19.27 14.21
CA ARG A 247 -4.62 -18.09 14.55
C ARG A 247 -4.20 -17.37 13.29
N MET A 248 -4.03 -16.06 13.40
CA MET A 248 -3.59 -15.20 12.28
C MET A 248 -2.51 -14.23 12.71
N GLY A 249 -1.69 -13.83 11.77
CA GLY A 249 -0.65 -12.82 11.97
C GLY A 249 -0.11 -12.27 10.65
N CYS A 250 0.22 -10.99 10.62
CA CYS A 250 0.94 -10.39 9.51
C CYS A 250 2.42 -10.80 9.51
N THR A 251 3.03 -10.80 8.33
CA THR A 251 4.43 -11.16 8.12
C THR A 251 4.99 -10.52 6.87
N ASN A 252 6.32 -10.31 6.85
CA ASN A 252 7.05 -9.87 5.66
C ASN A 252 7.64 -11.06 4.87
N LEU A 253 7.36 -12.29 5.27
CA LEU A 253 7.89 -13.49 4.60
C LEU A 253 7.29 -13.67 3.22
N ASN A 254 8.14 -13.90 2.23
CA ASN A 254 7.73 -14.24 0.87
C ASN A 254 7.64 -15.75 0.60
N SER A 255 8.08 -16.57 1.57
CA SER A 255 8.06 -18.03 1.53
C SER A 255 8.13 -18.55 2.97
N ILE A 256 7.40 -19.62 3.28
CA ILE A 256 7.38 -20.18 4.64
C ILE A 256 8.13 -21.52 4.70
N SER A 257 9.01 -21.68 5.69
CA SER A 257 9.77 -22.93 5.95
C SER A 257 9.87 -23.26 7.44
N THR A 258 9.57 -22.31 8.31
CA THR A 258 9.61 -22.45 9.77
C THR A 258 8.33 -21.87 10.38
N TRP A 259 7.97 -22.38 11.58
CA TRP A 259 6.81 -21.88 12.31
C TRP A 259 6.94 -20.38 12.63
N GLN A 260 5.90 -19.64 12.31
CA GLN A 260 5.76 -18.26 12.73
C GLN A 260 5.07 -18.22 14.09
N SER A 261 5.67 -17.45 15.01
CA SER A 261 5.15 -17.23 16.36
C SER A 261 4.44 -15.88 16.48
N GLY A 262 3.83 -15.58 17.62
CA GLY A 262 3.16 -14.29 17.85
C GLY A 262 1.81 -14.14 17.17
N LEU A 263 1.23 -15.25 16.65
CA LEU A 263 -0.06 -15.22 15.99
C LEU A 263 -1.20 -15.01 17.00
N SER A 264 -2.15 -14.18 16.66
CA SER A 264 -3.37 -13.92 17.44
C SER A 264 -4.39 -15.03 17.24
N THR A 265 -4.99 -15.55 18.32
CA THR A 265 -6.09 -16.51 18.25
C THR A 265 -7.36 -15.78 17.80
N VAL A 266 -7.86 -16.14 16.63
CA VAL A 266 -9.08 -15.56 16.05
C VAL A 266 -10.29 -16.49 16.19
N PHE A 267 -10.06 -17.80 16.21
CA PHE A 267 -11.07 -18.81 16.50
C PHE A 267 -10.57 -19.63 17.70
N SER A 268 -11.24 -19.45 18.83
CA SER A 268 -10.85 -20.06 20.10
C SER A 268 -11.00 -21.59 20.03
N PRO A 269 -10.16 -22.35 20.78
CA PRO A 269 -10.22 -23.78 20.77
C PRO A 269 -11.61 -24.31 21.07
N GLN A 270 -12.21 -25.04 20.14
CA GLN A 270 -13.49 -25.71 20.32
C GLN A 270 -13.61 -26.97 19.45
N ASN A 271 -14.59 -27.80 19.78
CA ASN A 271 -14.87 -28.98 18.98
C ASN A 271 -15.77 -28.59 17.81
N ILE A 272 -15.37 -29.02 16.61
CA ILE A 272 -16.10 -28.73 15.38
C ILE A 272 -16.48 -30.03 14.69
N SER A 273 -17.50 -29.97 13.85
CA SER A 273 -17.85 -31.05 12.90
C SER A 273 -17.84 -30.48 11.49
N VAL A 274 -17.21 -31.19 10.57
CA VAL A 274 -17.03 -30.82 9.16
C VAL A 274 -18.04 -31.53 8.29
N ALA A 275 -18.62 -30.86 7.32
CA ALA A 275 -19.56 -31.39 6.35
C ALA A 275 -19.10 -31.13 4.91
N MET A 276 -19.69 -31.83 3.94
CA MET A 276 -19.45 -31.59 2.50
C MET A 276 -19.83 -30.16 2.12
N GLY A 277 -19.01 -29.52 1.27
CA GLY A 277 -19.14 -28.13 0.84
C GLY A 277 -18.30 -27.17 1.68
N TRP A 278 -18.68 -25.90 1.70
CA TRP A 278 -17.98 -24.87 2.47
C TRP A 278 -18.28 -25.00 3.95
N ASN A 279 -17.22 -24.96 4.75
CA ASN A 279 -17.28 -24.97 6.21
C ASN A 279 -16.77 -23.60 6.69
N ASP A 280 -17.68 -22.81 7.23
CA ASP A 280 -17.44 -21.42 7.64
C ASP A 280 -17.09 -21.37 9.12
N PHE A 281 -16.03 -20.64 9.46
CA PHE A 281 -15.55 -20.45 10.82
C PHE A 281 -15.64 -18.95 11.18
N GLN A 282 -16.74 -18.60 11.83
CA GLN A 282 -16.89 -17.25 12.37
C GLN A 282 -15.91 -17.03 13.53
N PHE A 283 -15.14 -15.99 13.47
CA PHE A 283 -14.13 -15.69 14.47
C PHE A 283 -14.75 -15.32 15.81
N THR A 284 -14.09 -15.71 16.89
CA THR A 284 -14.39 -15.23 18.23
C THR A 284 -13.84 -13.83 18.46
N THR A 285 -12.79 -13.48 17.74
CA THR A 285 -12.17 -12.16 17.73
C THR A 285 -11.76 -11.84 16.30
N ALA A 286 -12.27 -10.76 15.72
CA ALA A 286 -11.89 -10.35 14.38
C ALA A 286 -10.39 -10.04 14.29
N TYR A 287 -9.82 -10.20 13.11
CA TYR A 287 -8.45 -9.84 12.83
C TYR A 287 -8.41 -8.65 11.87
N GLU A 288 -7.72 -7.59 12.24
CA GLU A 288 -7.47 -6.48 11.34
C GLU A 288 -6.23 -6.76 10.51
N TRP A 289 -6.39 -6.72 9.19
CA TRP A 289 -5.30 -6.82 8.22
C TRP A 289 -5.02 -5.43 7.65
N ASP A 290 -3.73 -5.06 7.60
CA ASP A 290 -3.26 -3.73 7.18
C ASP A 290 -3.39 -3.46 5.67
N GLY A 291 -3.76 -4.45 4.88
CA GLY A 291 -3.88 -4.34 3.42
C GLY A 291 -2.58 -4.50 2.65
N ILE A 292 -1.43 -4.53 3.32
CA ILE A 292 -0.09 -4.53 2.68
C ILE A 292 0.82 -5.66 3.10
N SER A 293 0.72 -6.13 4.34
CA SER A 293 1.53 -7.25 4.85
C SER A 293 1.03 -8.58 4.31
N ASN A 294 1.93 -9.54 4.14
CA ASN A 294 1.54 -10.92 3.91
C ASN A 294 0.88 -11.50 5.18
N LEU A 295 0.04 -12.49 5.03
CA LEU A 295 -0.78 -13.04 6.11
C LEU A 295 -0.43 -14.50 6.36
N ILE A 296 -0.20 -14.86 7.64
CA ILE A 296 -0.14 -16.25 8.09
C ILE A 296 -1.47 -16.64 8.70
N VAL A 297 -1.97 -17.80 8.31
CA VAL A 297 -3.10 -18.47 8.95
C VAL A 297 -2.61 -19.80 9.51
N GLU A 298 -2.73 -20.00 10.82
CA GLU A 298 -2.45 -21.27 11.50
C GLU A 298 -3.74 -21.98 11.82
N VAL A 299 -3.76 -23.28 11.55
CA VAL A 299 -4.84 -24.19 11.94
C VAL A 299 -4.25 -25.35 12.72
N CYS A 300 -4.85 -25.72 13.83
CA CYS A 300 -4.47 -26.92 14.56
C CYS A 300 -5.65 -27.57 15.28
N PHE A 301 -5.51 -28.88 15.54
CA PHE A 301 -6.45 -29.67 16.34
C PHE A 301 -5.74 -30.84 17.04
N ASN A 302 -6.35 -31.35 18.11
CA ASN A 302 -5.80 -32.45 18.91
C ASN A 302 -6.92 -33.49 19.22
N ASN A 303 -6.87 -34.61 18.52
CA ASN A 303 -7.84 -35.71 18.68
C ASN A 303 -7.28 -36.88 19.50
N LEU A 304 -6.22 -36.70 20.28
CA LEU A 304 -5.43 -37.76 20.95
C LEU A 304 -6.26 -38.83 21.62
N ASN A 305 -7.35 -38.47 22.32
CA ASN A 305 -8.16 -39.37 23.11
C ASN A 305 -9.53 -39.67 22.48
N ASN A 306 -9.78 -39.12 21.31
CA ASN A 306 -11.11 -39.10 20.68
C ASN A 306 -11.05 -39.58 19.23
N GLY A 307 -11.29 -40.85 19.01
CA GLY A 307 -11.52 -41.34 17.67
C GLY A 307 -10.43 -42.25 17.09
N ALA A 308 -10.87 -43.05 16.15
CA ALA A 308 -10.03 -43.91 15.33
C ALA A 308 -9.37 -43.08 14.23
N TYR A 309 -8.26 -43.60 13.68
CA TYR A 309 -7.70 -43.10 12.43
C TYR A 309 -8.76 -42.98 11.38
N THR A 310 -8.85 -41.83 10.76
CA THR A 310 -9.73 -41.64 9.62
C THR A 310 -8.99 -40.85 8.55
N TYR A 311 -9.35 -41.11 7.33
CA TYR A 311 -8.73 -40.46 6.18
C TYR A 311 -9.05 -38.97 6.15
N ASN A 312 -8.19 -38.20 5.44
CA ASN A 312 -8.41 -36.80 5.24
C ASN A 312 -9.72 -36.49 4.51
N TRP A 313 -10.39 -35.43 4.89
CA TRP A 313 -11.34 -34.79 4.03
C TRP A 313 -10.58 -34.15 2.84
N SER A 314 -11.09 -34.37 1.62
CA SER A 314 -10.49 -33.76 0.44
C SER A 314 -10.88 -32.28 0.34
N THR A 315 -9.88 -31.44 0.35
CA THR A 315 -10.00 -29.98 0.23
C THR A 315 -9.31 -29.52 -1.05
N PRO A 316 -9.94 -28.66 -1.86
CA PRO A 316 -9.28 -28.06 -3.01
C PRO A 316 -8.04 -27.25 -2.60
N TRP A 317 -6.98 -27.33 -3.40
CA TRP A 317 -5.75 -26.58 -3.16
C TRP A 317 -5.29 -25.83 -4.41
N LYS A 318 -4.53 -24.75 -4.17
CA LYS A 318 -3.81 -23.96 -5.17
C LYS A 318 -2.32 -24.24 -5.08
N ILE A 319 -1.65 -24.39 -6.23
CA ILE A 319 -0.20 -24.35 -6.35
C ILE A 319 0.24 -22.89 -6.35
N THR A 320 1.30 -22.60 -5.59
CA THR A 320 1.95 -21.28 -5.54
C THR A 320 3.39 -21.39 -6.06
N PRO A 321 3.99 -20.32 -6.61
CA PRO A 321 5.38 -20.30 -7.03
C PRO A 321 6.39 -20.20 -5.86
N TYR A 322 5.94 -20.37 -4.62
CA TYR A 322 6.73 -20.28 -3.39
C TYR A 322 6.20 -21.30 -2.38
N ASN A 323 6.97 -21.59 -1.34
CA ASN A 323 6.49 -22.42 -0.24
C ASN A 323 5.43 -21.65 0.53
N SER A 324 4.19 -22.12 0.44
CA SER A 324 3.00 -21.47 1.00
C SER A 324 2.39 -22.21 2.18
N ALA A 325 2.90 -23.38 2.52
CA ALA A 325 2.40 -24.15 3.66
C ALA A 325 3.51 -24.94 4.36
N ILE A 326 3.37 -25.07 5.67
CA ILE A 326 4.11 -26.01 6.50
C ILE A 326 3.15 -26.79 7.38
N TYR A 327 3.52 -28.01 7.73
CA TYR A 327 2.66 -28.85 8.57
C TYR A 327 3.46 -29.72 9.54
N TYR A 328 2.81 -30.04 10.65
CA TYR A 328 3.17 -31.08 11.60
C TYR A 328 2.00 -32.01 11.84
N ARG A 329 2.28 -33.29 12.04
CA ARG A 329 1.29 -34.33 12.27
C ARG A 329 1.79 -35.36 13.28
N SER A 330 0.92 -35.89 14.12
CA SER A 330 1.31 -36.88 15.13
C SER A 330 0.10 -37.69 15.61
N ASP A 331 0.32 -38.97 15.88
CA ASP A 331 -0.66 -39.84 16.56
C ASP A 331 -0.49 -39.82 18.07
N ASN A 332 0.68 -39.43 18.56
CA ASN A 332 1.11 -39.60 19.94
C ASN A 332 1.36 -38.32 20.72
N ALA A 333 1.46 -37.18 20.03
CA ALA A 333 1.75 -35.89 20.66
C ALA A 333 0.77 -34.82 20.20
N ALA A 334 0.41 -33.90 21.10
CA ALA A 334 -0.42 -32.75 20.79
C ALA A 334 0.25 -31.86 19.72
N ALA A 335 -0.52 -31.44 18.72
CA ALA A 335 0.01 -30.66 17.60
C ALA A 335 -0.09 -29.15 17.83
N CYS A 336 -1.13 -28.65 18.47
CA CYS A 336 -1.34 -27.20 18.65
C CYS A 336 -0.19 -26.50 19.39
N PRO A 337 0.44 -27.06 20.46
CA PRO A 337 1.58 -26.44 21.13
C PRO A 337 2.92 -26.73 20.43
N PHE A 338 2.95 -27.56 19.37
CA PHE A 338 4.21 -28.01 18.76
C PHE A 338 5.01 -26.85 18.16
N GLY A 339 6.27 -26.73 18.56
CA GLY A 339 7.22 -25.69 18.09
C GLY A 339 8.51 -26.23 17.48
N GLY A 340 8.62 -27.57 17.29
CA GLY A 340 9.79 -28.20 16.66
C GLY A 340 9.79 -28.04 15.12
N SER A 341 10.67 -28.76 14.42
CA SER A 341 10.75 -28.70 12.97
C SER A 341 9.44 -29.20 12.31
N PRO A 342 8.95 -28.55 11.26
CA PRO A 342 7.81 -29.03 10.49
C PRO A 342 8.05 -30.45 9.94
N THR A 343 7.00 -31.26 9.83
CA THR A 343 7.07 -32.56 9.15
C THR A 343 7.29 -32.41 7.64
N GLY A 344 6.74 -31.33 7.07
CA GLY A 344 6.92 -31.01 5.65
C GLY A 344 6.62 -29.55 5.33
N VAL A 345 7.10 -29.17 4.15
CA VAL A 345 6.94 -27.84 3.55
C VAL A 345 6.39 -28.04 2.15
N GLU A 346 5.37 -27.27 1.77
CA GLU A 346 4.64 -27.42 0.49
C GLU A 346 4.46 -26.08 -0.21
N ASN A 347 4.44 -26.14 -1.53
CA ASN A 347 4.04 -25.03 -2.40
C ASN A 347 2.55 -25.09 -2.75
N LYS A 348 1.77 -25.73 -1.92
CA LYS A 348 0.31 -25.90 -2.06
C LYS A 348 -0.35 -25.43 -0.78
N ARG A 349 -1.46 -24.70 -0.90
CA ARG A 349 -2.30 -24.36 0.24
C ARG A 349 -3.77 -24.52 -0.13
N PRO A 350 -4.67 -24.71 0.84
CA PRO A 350 -6.10 -24.83 0.55
C PRO A 350 -6.64 -23.57 -0.12
N VAL A 351 -7.57 -23.76 -1.06
CA VAL A 351 -8.42 -22.65 -1.53
C VAL A 351 -9.21 -22.17 -0.34
N THR A 352 -9.08 -20.90 -0.05
CA THR A 352 -9.57 -20.29 1.19
C THR A 352 -10.50 -19.14 0.88
N ARG A 353 -11.59 -19.01 1.63
CA ARG A 353 -12.44 -17.81 1.64
C ARG A 353 -12.22 -17.04 2.93
N PHE A 354 -12.14 -15.74 2.80
CA PHE A 354 -12.20 -14.83 3.94
C PHE A 354 -13.42 -13.95 3.80
N LYS A 355 -14.13 -13.75 4.89
CA LYS A 355 -15.18 -12.74 4.97
C LYS A 355 -14.61 -11.46 5.57
N THR A 356 -14.70 -10.40 4.82
CA THR A 356 -14.13 -9.12 5.20
C THR A 356 -15.21 -8.06 5.41
N CYS A 357 -14.96 -7.19 6.36
CA CYS A 357 -15.66 -5.93 6.47
C CYS A 357 -14.77 -4.86 5.85
N PRO A 358 -15.17 -4.22 4.76
CA PRO A 358 -14.44 -3.05 4.29
C PRO A 358 -14.41 -2.01 5.43
N THR A 359 -13.26 -1.42 5.66
CA THR A 359 -13.17 -0.23 6.51
C THR A 359 -13.84 0.90 5.75
N ILE A 360 -14.98 1.39 6.24
CA ILE A 360 -15.50 2.68 5.81
C ILE A 360 -14.74 3.70 6.63
N PRO A 361 -13.98 4.61 6.01
CA PRO A 361 -13.34 5.69 6.73
C PRO A 361 -14.37 6.49 7.50
N ASP A 362 -14.08 6.85 8.74
CA ASP A 362 -14.92 7.78 9.50
C ASP A 362 -14.82 9.16 8.83
N PRO A 363 -15.91 9.73 8.30
CA PRO A 363 -15.88 11.03 7.65
C PRO A 363 -15.31 12.14 8.55
N ASN A 364 -15.40 11.99 9.89
CA ASN A 364 -14.86 12.94 10.85
C ASN A 364 -13.32 12.98 10.87
N ASN A 365 -12.66 11.97 10.27
CA ASN A 365 -11.21 11.95 10.11
C ASN A 365 -10.74 12.66 8.83
N PHE A 366 -11.66 13.28 8.09
CA PHE A 366 -11.35 13.97 6.85
C PHE A 366 -11.85 15.40 6.83
N THR A 367 -11.13 16.26 6.15
CA THR A 367 -11.65 17.57 5.72
C THR A 367 -11.87 17.56 4.23
N PHE A 368 -12.86 18.33 3.79
CA PHE A 368 -13.22 18.48 2.39
C PHE A 368 -13.03 19.93 1.98
N GLN A 369 -12.55 20.15 0.76
CA GLN A 369 -12.43 21.48 0.16
C GLN A 369 -12.92 21.43 -1.26
N TRP A 370 -14.01 22.19 -1.53
CA TRP A 370 -14.63 22.25 -2.83
C TRP A 370 -14.23 23.52 -3.62
N THR A 371 -14.09 23.34 -4.93
CA THR A 371 -13.86 24.44 -5.89
C THR A 371 -14.67 24.21 -7.17
N PRO A 372 -15.19 25.26 -7.82
CA PRO A 372 -15.29 26.64 -7.36
C PRO A 372 -16.32 26.79 -6.22
N PRO A 373 -16.25 27.83 -5.39
CA PRO A 373 -17.25 28.07 -4.33
C PRO A 373 -18.61 28.56 -4.86
N SER A 374 -18.66 28.92 -6.13
CA SER A 374 -19.84 29.51 -6.77
C SER A 374 -20.99 28.52 -6.82
N PHE A 375 -22.15 28.96 -6.41
CA PHE A 375 -23.43 28.22 -6.45
C PHE A 375 -23.50 27.03 -5.50
N MET A 376 -22.54 26.87 -4.55
CA MET A 376 -22.52 25.77 -3.58
C MET A 376 -23.13 26.17 -2.23
N SER A 377 -23.78 25.21 -1.58
CA SER A 377 -24.29 25.36 -0.21
C SER A 377 -23.17 25.42 0.82
N SER A 378 -22.08 24.73 0.59
CA SER A 378 -20.90 24.68 1.44
C SER A 378 -19.67 24.28 0.62
N THR A 379 -18.50 24.82 0.96
CA THR A 379 -17.22 24.43 0.39
C THR A 379 -16.44 23.46 1.24
N THR A 380 -16.98 23.05 2.39
CA THR A 380 -16.28 22.19 3.37
C THR A 380 -17.10 20.98 3.83
N ASP A 381 -18.38 20.91 3.46
CA ASP A 381 -19.19 19.73 3.77
C ASP A 381 -18.80 18.56 2.85
N GLN A 382 -18.92 17.33 3.35
CA GLN A 382 -18.70 16.13 2.55
C GLN A 382 -19.67 16.05 1.36
N ASN A 383 -20.95 16.35 1.59
CA ASN A 383 -22.04 16.16 0.61
C ASN A 383 -22.83 17.46 0.46
N PRO A 384 -22.27 18.50 -0.17
CA PRO A 384 -22.98 19.75 -0.42
C PRO A 384 -23.98 19.58 -1.55
N TYR A 385 -24.88 20.57 -1.68
CA TYR A 385 -25.63 20.77 -2.92
C TYR A 385 -25.12 22.01 -3.65
N ALA A 386 -25.39 22.07 -4.95
CA ALA A 386 -25.12 23.23 -5.77
C ALA A 386 -26.36 23.61 -6.58
N ILE A 387 -26.45 24.91 -6.96
CA ILE A 387 -27.49 25.46 -7.81
C ILE A 387 -26.81 26.20 -8.99
N PRO A 388 -26.18 25.47 -9.92
CA PRO A 388 -25.40 26.12 -10.98
C PRO A 388 -26.27 26.86 -11.99
N MET A 389 -25.83 28.08 -12.27
CA MET A 389 -26.46 28.95 -13.32
C MET A 389 -25.70 28.87 -14.64
N VAL A 390 -24.59 28.17 -14.70
CA VAL A 390 -23.77 27.88 -15.87
C VAL A 390 -23.14 26.50 -15.71
N SER A 391 -22.85 25.82 -16.80
CA SER A 391 -22.15 24.54 -16.78
C SER A 391 -20.84 24.68 -16.06
N THR A 392 -20.61 23.83 -15.03
CA THR A 392 -19.52 24.01 -14.07
C THR A 392 -18.85 22.65 -13.76
N PHE A 393 -17.52 22.65 -13.71
CA PHE A 393 -16.75 21.57 -13.08
C PHE A 393 -16.64 21.84 -11.59
N TYR A 394 -17.12 20.91 -10.78
CA TYR A 394 -16.89 20.91 -9.35
C TYR A 394 -15.80 19.90 -9.00
N THR A 395 -14.86 20.32 -8.20
CA THR A 395 -13.74 19.51 -7.73
C THR A 395 -13.72 19.51 -6.20
N VAL A 396 -13.59 18.35 -5.61
CA VAL A 396 -13.41 18.18 -4.16
C VAL A 396 -12.03 17.60 -3.89
N VAL A 397 -11.35 18.15 -2.89
CA VAL A 397 -10.15 17.60 -2.28
C VAL A 397 -10.52 17.10 -0.90
N ALA A 398 -10.34 15.81 -0.65
CA ALA A 398 -10.44 15.21 0.67
C ALA A 398 -9.05 15.07 1.27
N THR A 399 -8.89 15.46 2.55
CA THR A 399 -7.62 15.39 3.28
C THR A 399 -7.82 14.60 4.56
N ASP A 400 -7.03 13.54 4.76
CA ASP A 400 -6.98 12.79 6.01
C ASP A 400 -6.31 13.61 7.11
N LEU A 401 -6.98 13.79 8.25
CA LEU A 401 -6.49 14.57 9.38
C LEU A 401 -5.32 13.89 10.12
N ASN A 402 -5.14 12.58 9.97
CA ASN A 402 -4.09 11.84 10.67
C ASN A 402 -2.74 11.88 9.96
N GLY A 403 -2.72 12.06 8.64
CA GLY A 403 -1.49 12.04 7.86
C GLY A 403 -1.39 13.16 6.81
N GLY A 404 -2.43 13.99 6.66
CA GLY A 404 -2.47 15.04 5.65
C GLY A 404 -2.54 14.50 4.21
N CYS A 405 -2.80 13.21 4.03
CA CYS A 405 -2.92 12.57 2.73
C CYS A 405 -4.18 13.04 2.03
N THR A 406 -4.08 13.36 0.74
CA THR A 406 -5.17 13.94 -0.04
C THR A 406 -5.53 13.09 -1.25
N ASP A 407 -6.80 13.15 -1.64
CA ASP A 407 -7.27 12.72 -2.94
C ASP A 407 -8.24 13.74 -3.53
N THR A 408 -8.41 13.72 -4.84
CA THR A 408 -9.17 14.72 -5.59
C THR A 408 -10.09 14.04 -6.59
N ALA A 409 -11.37 14.41 -6.53
CA ALA A 409 -12.35 13.99 -7.51
C ALA A 409 -13.05 15.20 -8.14
N SER A 410 -13.43 15.08 -9.41
CA SER A 410 -14.12 16.15 -10.14
C SER A 410 -15.33 15.60 -10.87
N ILE A 411 -16.37 16.43 -10.95
CA ILE A 411 -17.60 16.14 -11.72
C ILE A 411 -18.02 17.35 -12.53
N PHE A 412 -18.45 17.11 -13.76
CA PHE A 412 -19.00 18.15 -14.62
C PHE A 412 -20.52 18.15 -14.51
N ILE A 413 -21.10 19.30 -14.19
CA ILE A 413 -22.54 19.53 -14.19
C ILE A 413 -22.86 20.42 -15.39
N SER A 414 -23.62 19.89 -16.35
CA SER A 414 -24.11 20.60 -17.49
C SER A 414 -25.43 21.33 -17.12
N ALA A 415 -25.39 22.64 -17.05
CA ALA A 415 -26.57 23.47 -16.82
C ALA A 415 -27.07 23.99 -18.16
N LEU A 416 -28.21 23.51 -18.58
CA LEU A 416 -28.90 23.99 -19.78
C LEU A 416 -29.68 25.24 -19.40
N CYS A 417 -29.05 26.40 -19.60
CA CYS A 417 -29.68 27.68 -19.43
C CYS A 417 -30.43 27.98 -20.73
N ASP A 418 -31.73 27.94 -20.65
CA ASP A 418 -32.55 28.42 -21.79
C ASP A 418 -32.30 29.92 -21.94
N THR A 419 -31.57 30.27 -22.98
CA THR A 419 -31.35 31.67 -23.37
C THR A 419 -32.56 32.24 -24.15
N CYS A 420 -33.66 31.50 -24.16
CA CYS A 420 -34.86 32.02 -24.71
C CYS A 420 -35.27 33.23 -23.90
N ASP A 421 -35.02 34.42 -24.44
CA ASP A 421 -35.61 35.64 -23.94
C ASP A 421 -37.12 35.40 -23.86
N LYS A 422 -37.70 35.66 -22.68
CA LYS A 422 -39.16 35.63 -22.56
C LYS A 422 -39.69 36.47 -23.69
N PRO A 423 -40.57 35.95 -24.55
CA PRO A 423 -41.12 36.75 -25.62
C PRO A 423 -41.72 38.00 -24.99
N ILE A 424 -41.21 39.16 -25.37
CA ILE A 424 -41.76 40.44 -24.93
C ILE A 424 -43.09 40.53 -25.63
N PRO A 425 -44.22 40.47 -24.93
CA PRO A 425 -45.52 40.58 -25.60
C PRO A 425 -45.63 41.97 -26.19
N ILE A 426 -45.70 42.02 -27.50
CA ILE A 426 -46.05 43.27 -28.18
C ILE A 426 -47.57 43.42 -28.08
N VAL A 427 -47.97 44.42 -27.33
CA VAL A 427 -49.39 44.77 -27.21
C VAL A 427 -49.63 45.91 -28.14
N ASP A 428 -50.32 45.64 -29.22
CA ASP A 428 -50.94 46.75 -30.05
C ASP A 428 -52.13 47.31 -29.30
N GLY A 429 -51.99 48.58 -28.91
CA GLY A 429 -52.98 49.26 -28.10
C GLY A 429 -54.33 49.47 -28.81
N LEU A 430 -55.39 49.56 -28.02
CA LEU A 430 -56.68 49.94 -28.46
C LEU A 430 -56.66 51.38 -29.07
N THR A 431 -57.19 51.55 -30.23
CA THR A 431 -57.27 52.85 -30.91
C THR A 431 -58.40 53.73 -30.36
N CYS A 432 -59.42 53.10 -29.70
CA CYS A 432 -60.54 53.81 -29.05
C CYS A 432 -61.03 53.11 -27.79
N TYR A 433 -61.51 53.87 -26.80
CA TYR A 433 -62.12 53.31 -25.62
C TYR A 433 -63.33 52.43 -25.97
N GLY A 434 -63.33 51.15 -25.60
CA GLY A 434 -64.41 50.21 -25.94
C GLY A 434 -64.15 49.41 -27.24
N GLY A 435 -63.06 49.65 -27.93
CA GLY A 435 -62.64 48.86 -29.08
C GLY A 435 -62.20 47.44 -28.69
N SER A 436 -62.34 46.49 -29.62
CA SER A 436 -61.87 45.11 -29.45
C SER A 436 -60.71 44.78 -30.42
N ASP A 437 -59.91 45.81 -30.75
CA ASP A 437 -58.88 45.77 -31.77
C ASP A 437 -57.44 45.59 -31.17
N ALA A 438 -57.34 45.38 -29.83
CA ALA A 438 -56.07 45.04 -29.22
C ALA A 438 -55.70 43.60 -29.52
N SER A 439 -54.48 43.39 -29.94
CA SER A 439 -53.93 42.07 -30.14
C SER A 439 -52.62 41.90 -29.26
N ILE A 440 -52.43 40.72 -28.81
CA ILE A 440 -51.15 40.34 -28.14
C ILE A 440 -50.46 39.32 -29.05
N SER A 441 -49.29 39.65 -29.55
CA SER A 441 -48.47 38.71 -30.33
C SER A 441 -47.19 38.45 -29.59
N GLY A 442 -46.83 37.17 -29.43
CA GLY A 442 -45.52 36.74 -29.00
C GLY A 442 -44.75 36.28 -30.23
N VAL A 443 -43.53 36.78 -30.40
CA VAL A 443 -42.63 36.24 -31.43
C VAL A 443 -41.86 35.10 -30.74
N PRO A 444 -42.00 33.81 -31.12
CA PRO A 444 -41.11 32.76 -30.68
C PRO A 444 -39.77 33.02 -31.37
N ASP A 445 -38.72 33.28 -30.59
CA ASP A 445 -37.37 33.19 -31.12
C ASP A 445 -37.08 31.73 -31.49
N GLY A 446 -36.65 31.51 -32.73
CA GLY A 446 -36.33 30.22 -33.32
C GLY A 446 -34.98 29.67 -32.92
#